data_dd9de607664c5fe5da391186cdc3a82e
#
_entry.id   dd9de607664c5fe5da391186cdc3a82e
#
_cell.length_a   1.000
_cell.length_b   1.000
_cell.length_c   1.000
_cell.angle_alpha   90.00
_cell.angle_beta   90.00
_cell.angle_gamma   90.00
#
_symmetry.space_group_name_H-M   'P 1'
#
loop_
_entity.id
_entity.type
_entity.pdbx_description
1 polymer ?
#
loop_
_entity_poly.entity_id
_entity_poly.type
_entity_poly.pdbx_seq_one_letter_code
_entity_poly.pdbx_strand_id
1 'polypeptide(L)'
;AYQYVKKEDPFILDRSEAYIGVMIDDLVTRGVIEPYRMFTSRAEFRLSLRCDNADIRLTEKAHKIKVVPDNRMRMVSKKIELINELTTSAKTLTYSNRELEETGVNLKKDGKKRSFYDVLSLNGVSSETLRGLWKGFFDFDLDVREFVRADSKYNYYIQRQKSDVDKMRKNINTSIPKDLDFKKIDGLSSELKVKLSKVNPQHIHEASKIDGMTPSGLMLLISKINSYKKTA
;
A
#
# COMPACT_ATOMS: atom_id res chain seq x y z
N ALA A 1 -16.34 2.59 -20.80
CA ALA A 1 -17.57 2.75 -21.61
C ALA A 1 -18.28 4.07 -21.28
N TYR A 2 -18.71 4.32 -20.02
CA TYR A 2 -19.46 5.52 -19.63
C TYR A 2 -18.71 6.82 -20.02
N GLN A 3 -17.43 6.97 -19.61
CA GLN A 3 -16.59 8.12 -19.94
C GLN A 3 -16.42 8.29 -21.46
N TYR A 4 -16.24 7.19 -22.19
CA TYR A 4 -16.12 7.22 -23.65
C TYR A 4 -17.40 7.77 -24.32
N VAL A 5 -18.58 7.30 -23.89
CA VAL A 5 -19.86 7.80 -24.41
C VAL A 5 -20.07 9.29 -24.10
N LYS A 6 -19.62 9.75 -22.94
CA LYS A 6 -19.69 11.14 -22.50
C LYS A 6 -18.59 12.02 -23.10
N LYS A 7 -17.61 11.45 -23.82
CA LYS A 7 -16.41 12.14 -24.32
C LYS A 7 -15.61 12.81 -23.20
N GLU A 8 -15.59 12.19 -22.03
CA GLU A 8 -14.81 12.60 -20.85
C GLU A 8 -13.51 11.80 -20.78
N ASP A 9 -12.57 12.25 -19.95
CA ASP A 9 -11.29 11.60 -19.78
C ASP A 9 -11.45 10.14 -19.30
N PRO A 10 -10.60 9.20 -19.76
CA PRO A 10 -10.70 7.81 -19.39
C PRO A 10 -10.46 7.61 -17.89
N PHE A 11 -11.28 6.74 -17.27
CA PHE A 11 -11.11 6.34 -15.90
C PHE A 11 -10.09 5.20 -15.83
N ILE A 12 -8.92 5.48 -15.27
CA ILE A 12 -7.80 4.54 -15.16
C ILE A 12 -7.47 4.32 -13.68
N LEU A 13 -7.32 3.06 -13.30
CA LEU A 13 -6.83 2.66 -11.99
C LEU A 13 -5.44 2.04 -12.16
N ASP A 14 -4.46 2.53 -11.42
CA ASP A 14 -3.10 2.01 -11.47
C ASP A 14 -2.91 0.78 -10.56
N ARG A 15 -1.72 0.17 -10.64
CA ARG A 15 -1.33 -1.02 -9.85
C ARG A 15 -1.39 -0.79 -8.33
N SER A 16 -1.21 0.44 -7.87
CA SER A 16 -1.26 0.79 -6.45
C SER A 16 -2.68 1.03 -5.93
N GLU A 17 -3.67 1.11 -6.83
CA GLU A 17 -5.04 1.49 -6.52
C GLU A 17 -6.02 0.32 -6.54
N ALA A 18 -5.84 -0.64 -7.44
CA ALA A 18 -6.75 -1.78 -7.57
C ALA A 18 -6.08 -2.99 -8.22
N TYR A 19 -6.59 -4.19 -7.91
CA TYR A 19 -6.16 -5.43 -8.58
C TYR A 19 -6.46 -5.43 -10.09
N ILE A 20 -7.54 -4.77 -10.52
CA ILE A 20 -7.82 -4.59 -11.95
C ILE A 20 -6.72 -3.75 -12.63
N GLY A 21 -6.15 -2.77 -11.93
CA GLY A 21 -4.99 -2.01 -12.41
C GLY A 21 -3.77 -2.90 -12.59
N VAL A 22 -3.50 -3.80 -11.63
CA VAL A 22 -2.41 -4.79 -11.75
C VAL A 22 -2.63 -5.69 -12.97
N MET A 23 -3.84 -6.22 -13.14
CA MET A 23 -4.19 -7.12 -14.24
C MET A 23 -4.02 -6.43 -15.59
N ILE A 24 -4.59 -5.23 -15.76
CA ILE A 24 -4.52 -4.52 -17.03
C ILE A 24 -3.08 -4.13 -17.36
N ASP A 25 -2.32 -3.64 -16.39
CA ASP A 25 -0.93 -3.28 -16.60
C ASP A 25 -0.09 -4.50 -16.99
N ASP A 26 -0.26 -5.66 -16.34
CA ASP A 26 0.42 -6.91 -16.73
C ASP A 26 0.06 -7.31 -18.17
N LEU A 27 -1.22 -7.24 -18.55
CA LEU A 27 -1.68 -7.65 -19.89
C LEU A 27 -1.16 -6.72 -20.99
N VAL A 28 -1.13 -5.40 -20.76
CA VAL A 28 -0.71 -4.45 -21.81
C VAL A 28 0.80 -4.25 -21.91
N THR A 29 1.53 -4.49 -20.80
CA THR A 29 2.99 -4.28 -20.77
C THR A 29 3.79 -5.56 -21.02
N ARG A 30 3.35 -6.68 -20.46
CA ARG A 30 4.08 -7.97 -20.53
C ARG A 30 3.47 -8.94 -21.55
N GLY A 31 2.17 -8.79 -21.82
CA GLY A 31 1.39 -9.77 -22.54
C GLY A 31 1.26 -11.09 -21.80
N VAL A 32 0.62 -12.06 -22.41
CA VAL A 32 0.45 -13.41 -21.85
C VAL A 32 0.52 -14.45 -22.97
N ILE A 33 1.17 -15.58 -22.70
CA ILE A 33 1.20 -16.74 -23.58
C ILE A 33 0.11 -17.74 -23.17
N GLU A 34 -0.28 -17.71 -21.87
CA GLU A 34 -1.29 -18.56 -21.26
C GLU A 34 -2.44 -17.72 -20.73
N PRO A 35 -3.62 -18.31 -20.40
CA PRO A 35 -4.69 -17.58 -19.74
C PRO A 35 -4.19 -16.88 -18.47
N TYR A 36 -4.46 -15.58 -18.37
CA TYR A 36 -3.99 -14.79 -17.23
C TYR A 36 -4.65 -15.27 -15.93
N ARG A 37 -3.83 -15.50 -14.93
CA ARG A 37 -4.29 -15.78 -13.56
C ARG A 37 -3.73 -14.73 -12.60
N MET A 38 -4.64 -14.10 -11.84
CA MET A 38 -4.28 -13.14 -10.81
C MET A 38 -3.78 -13.86 -9.55
N PHE A 39 -2.49 -13.76 -9.29
CA PHE A 39 -1.87 -14.17 -8.04
C PHE A 39 -1.58 -12.95 -7.17
N THR A 40 -1.72 -13.07 -5.86
CA THR A 40 -1.37 -12.01 -4.91
C THR A 40 0.10 -11.62 -4.97
N SER A 41 0.98 -12.53 -5.42
CA SER A 41 2.40 -12.26 -5.66
C SER A 41 2.66 -11.26 -6.79
N ARG A 42 1.69 -11.07 -7.70
CA ARG A 42 1.77 -10.05 -8.77
C ARG A 42 1.44 -8.65 -8.29
N ALA A 43 0.79 -8.52 -7.12
CA ALA A 43 0.40 -7.24 -6.53
C ALA A 43 1.45 -6.79 -5.51
N GLU A 44 2.29 -5.85 -5.88
CA GLU A 44 3.32 -5.26 -5.03
C GLU A 44 2.69 -4.59 -3.80
N PHE A 45 1.51 -4.00 -3.98
CA PHE A 45 0.79 -3.23 -2.96
C PHE A 45 -0.33 -4.02 -2.26
N ARG A 46 -0.23 -5.34 -2.22
CA ARG A 46 -1.28 -6.23 -1.69
C ARG A 46 -1.72 -5.91 -0.25
N LEU A 47 -0.83 -5.35 0.59
CA LEU A 47 -1.18 -4.95 1.96
C LEU A 47 -2.10 -3.73 1.99
N SER A 48 -2.06 -2.89 0.96
CA SER A 48 -2.95 -1.75 0.78
C SER A 48 -4.20 -2.09 -0.03
N LEU A 49 -4.13 -3.13 -0.88
CA LEU A 49 -5.21 -3.55 -1.78
C LEU A 49 -6.04 -4.68 -1.15
N ARG A 50 -6.61 -4.43 0.03
CA ARG A 50 -7.44 -5.43 0.72
C ARG A 50 -8.89 -5.34 0.27
N CYS A 51 -9.64 -6.45 0.40
CA CYS A 51 -11.08 -6.48 0.11
C CYS A 51 -11.89 -5.66 1.12
N ASP A 52 -11.46 -5.64 2.39
CA ASP A 52 -12.11 -4.91 3.48
C ASP A 52 -12.03 -3.38 3.35
N ASN A 53 -11.11 -2.85 2.54
CA ASN A 53 -10.94 -1.42 2.31
C ASN A 53 -11.25 -0.98 0.87
N ALA A 54 -11.76 -1.86 0.03
CA ALA A 54 -12.02 -1.56 -1.38
C ALA A 54 -13.06 -0.44 -1.55
N ASP A 55 -14.11 -0.46 -0.72
CA ASP A 55 -15.14 0.58 -0.70
C ASP A 55 -14.55 1.96 -0.35
N ILE A 56 -13.70 2.04 0.64
CA ILE A 56 -13.04 3.27 1.08
C ILE A 56 -12.12 3.83 -0.02
N ARG A 57 -11.37 2.97 -0.72
CA ARG A 57 -10.41 3.39 -1.75
C ARG A 57 -11.04 3.80 -3.07
N LEU A 58 -12.15 3.15 -3.45
CA LEU A 58 -12.67 3.22 -4.82
C LEU A 58 -14.00 3.98 -4.94
N THR A 59 -14.83 4.06 -3.88
CA THR A 59 -16.17 4.65 -3.98
C THR A 59 -16.13 6.12 -4.36
N GLU A 60 -15.26 6.93 -3.77
CA GLU A 60 -15.13 8.35 -4.10
C GLU A 60 -14.74 8.56 -5.57
N LYS A 61 -13.78 7.76 -6.06
CA LYS A 61 -13.35 7.82 -7.46
C LYS A 61 -14.47 7.44 -8.43
N ALA A 62 -15.20 6.37 -8.11
CA ALA A 62 -16.33 5.91 -8.91
C ALA A 62 -17.53 6.87 -8.85
N HIS A 63 -17.72 7.56 -7.71
CA HIS A 63 -18.74 8.60 -7.58
C HIS A 63 -18.42 9.84 -8.44
N LYS A 64 -17.16 10.28 -8.47
CA LYS A 64 -16.73 11.41 -9.33
C LYS A 64 -17.07 11.20 -10.80
N ILE A 65 -16.99 9.97 -11.29
CA ILE A 65 -17.39 9.61 -12.67
C ILE A 65 -18.85 9.15 -12.79
N LYS A 66 -19.68 9.39 -11.76
CA LYS A 66 -21.12 9.11 -11.73
C LYS A 66 -21.52 7.65 -11.96
N VAL A 67 -20.62 6.70 -11.64
CA VAL A 67 -20.88 5.24 -11.69
C VAL A 67 -21.47 4.74 -10.38
N VAL A 68 -21.20 5.44 -9.28
CA VAL A 68 -21.74 5.14 -7.95
C VAL A 68 -22.73 6.22 -7.53
N PRO A 69 -23.93 5.86 -7.04
CA PRO A 69 -24.96 6.81 -6.63
C PRO A 69 -24.63 7.47 -5.26
N ASP A 70 -25.27 8.62 -5.00
CA ASP A 70 -25.06 9.44 -3.78
C ASP A 70 -25.32 8.70 -2.48
N ASN A 71 -26.32 7.80 -2.44
CA ASN A 71 -26.62 7.02 -1.25
C ASN A 71 -25.44 6.11 -0.85
N ARG A 72 -24.80 5.47 -1.83
CA ARG A 72 -23.59 4.65 -1.59
C ARG A 72 -22.44 5.51 -1.10
N MET A 73 -22.23 6.67 -1.73
CA MET A 73 -21.18 7.61 -1.30
C MET A 73 -21.39 8.05 0.15
N ARG A 74 -22.62 8.41 0.54
CA ARG A 74 -22.95 8.80 1.93
C ARG A 74 -22.68 7.68 2.94
N MET A 75 -23.02 6.42 2.61
CA MET A 75 -22.72 5.29 3.48
C MET A 75 -21.21 5.12 3.72
N VAL A 76 -20.42 5.22 2.66
CA VAL A 76 -18.97 5.09 2.76
C VAL A 76 -18.34 6.28 3.49
N SER A 77 -18.82 7.51 3.26
CA SER A 77 -18.37 8.70 4.01
C SER A 77 -18.59 8.54 5.51
N LYS A 78 -19.77 8.09 5.93
CA LYS A 78 -20.07 7.81 7.33
C LYS A 78 -19.14 6.75 7.93
N LYS A 79 -18.87 5.68 7.17
CA LYS A 79 -17.92 4.64 7.59
C LYS A 79 -16.51 5.21 7.79
N ILE A 80 -16.05 6.07 6.87
CA ILE A 80 -14.75 6.73 6.98
C ILE A 80 -14.68 7.63 8.23
N GLU A 81 -15.73 8.37 8.54
CA GLU A 81 -15.82 9.20 9.75
C GLU A 81 -15.67 8.34 11.01
N LEU A 82 -16.40 7.23 11.12
CA LEU A 82 -16.32 6.30 12.26
C LEU A 82 -14.93 5.65 12.38
N ILE A 83 -14.30 5.28 11.26
CA ILE A 83 -12.93 4.75 11.24
C ILE A 83 -11.93 5.80 11.76
N ASN A 84 -12.06 7.04 11.34
CA ASN A 84 -11.19 8.13 11.78
C ASN A 84 -11.37 8.42 13.27
N GLU A 85 -12.61 8.47 13.75
CA GLU A 85 -12.96 8.64 15.16
C GLU A 85 -12.34 7.53 16.02
N LEU A 86 -12.60 6.25 15.65
CA LEU A 86 -12.05 5.11 16.37
C LEU A 86 -10.52 5.10 16.34
N THR A 87 -9.90 5.38 15.19
CA THR A 87 -8.44 5.42 15.06
C THR A 87 -7.81 6.49 15.90
N THR A 88 -8.41 7.69 15.94
CA THR A 88 -7.93 8.82 16.73
C THR A 88 -8.04 8.50 18.23
N SER A 89 -9.18 8.01 18.67
CA SER A 89 -9.42 7.61 20.06
C SER A 89 -8.46 6.48 20.49
N ALA A 90 -8.26 5.48 19.63
CA ALA A 90 -7.34 4.38 19.88
C ALA A 90 -5.87 4.82 20.00
N LYS A 91 -5.45 5.86 19.28
CA LYS A 91 -4.09 6.42 19.36
C LYS A 91 -3.87 7.30 20.57
N THR A 92 -4.90 7.96 21.07
CA THR A 92 -4.81 8.84 22.26
C THR A 92 -4.83 8.06 23.57
N LEU A 93 -5.56 6.95 23.63
CA LEU A 93 -5.60 6.06 24.79
C LEU A 93 -4.28 5.31 24.92
N THR A 94 -3.53 5.58 26.00
CA THR A 94 -2.21 4.96 26.22
C THR A 94 -2.15 4.25 27.56
N TYR A 95 -1.46 3.13 27.60
CA TYR A 95 -1.30 2.23 28.75
C TYR A 95 0.18 2.02 29.08
N SER A 96 0.49 1.92 30.36
CA SER A 96 1.78 1.45 30.85
C SER A 96 1.90 -0.07 30.71
N ASN A 97 3.13 -0.60 30.74
CA ASN A 97 3.34 -2.03 30.72
C ASN A 97 2.63 -2.77 31.87
N ARG A 98 2.53 -2.11 33.06
CA ARG A 98 1.85 -2.69 34.22
C ARG A 98 0.34 -2.85 33.96
N GLU A 99 -0.32 -1.80 33.47
CA GLU A 99 -1.75 -1.86 33.13
C GLU A 99 -2.06 -2.92 32.07
N LEU A 100 -1.15 -3.11 31.11
CA LEU A 100 -1.26 -4.16 30.10
C LEU A 100 -1.08 -5.55 30.69
N GLU A 101 -0.11 -5.76 31.56
CA GLU A 101 0.11 -7.03 32.30
C GLU A 101 -1.11 -7.43 33.12
N GLU A 102 -1.77 -6.48 33.81
CA GLU A 102 -2.98 -6.70 34.60
C GLU A 102 -4.17 -7.22 33.73
N THR A 103 -4.17 -6.90 32.44
CA THR A 103 -5.17 -7.39 31.48
C THR A 103 -4.71 -8.61 30.67
N GLY A 104 -3.55 -9.19 31.02
CA GLY A 104 -3.02 -10.39 30.38
C GLY A 104 -2.18 -10.14 29.13
N VAL A 105 -1.82 -8.89 28.82
CA VAL A 105 -0.95 -8.55 27.70
C VAL A 105 0.49 -8.46 28.19
N ASN A 106 1.30 -9.48 27.91
CA ASN A 106 2.71 -9.52 28.30
C ASN A 106 3.59 -8.91 27.20
N LEU A 107 4.29 -7.83 27.51
CA LEU A 107 5.22 -7.14 26.62
C LEU A 107 6.61 -7.05 27.25
N LYS A 108 7.63 -6.79 26.41
CA LYS A 108 8.96 -6.47 26.91
C LYS A 108 8.93 -5.21 27.77
N LYS A 109 9.56 -5.25 28.93
CA LYS A 109 9.67 -4.12 29.88
C LYS A 109 10.68 -3.09 29.37
N ASP A 110 10.26 -2.28 28.39
CA ASP A 110 11.07 -1.22 27.79
C ASP A 110 10.73 0.19 28.30
N GLY A 111 9.82 0.29 29.30
CA GLY A 111 9.38 1.54 29.90
C GLY A 111 8.48 2.40 28.98
N LYS A 112 8.15 1.93 27.79
CA LYS A 112 7.34 2.70 26.84
C LYS A 112 5.85 2.48 27.08
N LYS A 113 5.07 3.56 27.07
CA LYS A 113 3.61 3.46 26.97
C LYS A 113 3.22 2.98 25.58
N ARG A 114 2.13 2.22 25.48
CA ARG A 114 1.55 1.74 24.23
C ARG A 114 0.14 2.32 24.08
N SER A 115 -0.18 2.76 22.89
CA SER A 115 -1.55 3.16 22.58
C SER A 115 -2.46 1.92 22.45
N PHE A 116 -3.77 2.11 22.58
CA PHE A 116 -4.73 1.05 22.28
C PHE A 116 -4.58 0.57 20.82
N TYR A 117 -4.26 1.48 19.91
CA TYR A 117 -3.95 1.14 18.52
C TYR A 117 -2.74 0.19 18.40
N ASP A 118 -1.68 0.39 19.20
CA ASP A 118 -0.55 -0.53 19.24
C ASP A 118 -0.95 -1.91 19.79
N VAL A 119 -1.82 -1.93 20.82
CA VAL A 119 -2.35 -3.18 21.39
C VAL A 119 -3.17 -3.96 20.35
N LEU A 120 -3.98 -3.29 19.53
CA LEU A 120 -4.73 -3.93 18.43
C LEU A 120 -3.82 -4.62 17.40
N SER A 121 -2.57 -4.16 17.26
CA SER A 121 -1.59 -4.77 16.34
C SER A 121 -1.00 -6.09 16.84
N LEU A 122 -1.11 -6.38 18.13
CA LEU A 122 -0.54 -7.56 18.74
C LEU A 122 -1.33 -8.82 18.38
N ASN A 123 -0.59 -9.92 18.18
CA ASN A 123 -1.22 -11.23 17.97
C ASN A 123 -1.71 -11.83 19.30
N GLY A 124 -2.85 -12.49 19.25
CA GLY A 124 -3.37 -13.27 20.40
C GLY A 124 -4.08 -12.42 21.48
N VAL A 125 -4.29 -11.13 21.27
CA VAL A 125 -5.08 -10.31 22.22
C VAL A 125 -6.56 -10.67 22.08
N SER A 126 -7.16 -11.12 23.20
CA SER A 126 -8.57 -11.55 23.23
C SER A 126 -9.54 -10.36 23.26
N SER A 127 -10.80 -10.64 22.91
CA SER A 127 -11.86 -9.64 23.02
C SER A 127 -12.13 -9.20 24.46
N GLU A 128 -11.96 -10.12 25.42
CA GLU A 128 -12.07 -9.81 26.86
C GLU A 128 -10.99 -8.83 27.31
N THR A 129 -9.74 -9.06 26.89
CA THR A 129 -8.61 -8.16 27.14
C THR A 129 -8.88 -6.77 26.57
N LEU A 130 -9.33 -6.68 25.29
CA LEU A 130 -9.68 -5.40 24.69
C LEU A 130 -10.83 -4.70 25.41
N ARG A 131 -11.83 -5.45 25.90
CA ARG A 131 -12.95 -4.91 26.67
C ARG A 131 -12.52 -4.42 28.04
N GLY A 132 -11.56 -5.07 28.67
CA GLY A 132 -10.94 -4.65 29.92
C GLY A 132 -10.17 -3.33 29.79
N LEU A 133 -9.47 -3.14 28.67
CA LEU A 133 -8.72 -1.93 28.38
C LEU A 133 -9.63 -0.76 27.95
N TRP A 134 -10.57 -1.01 27.04
CA TRP A 134 -11.47 0.03 26.54
C TRP A 134 -12.82 -0.53 26.10
N LYS A 135 -13.86 -0.34 26.92
CA LYS A 135 -15.23 -0.79 26.60
C LYS A 135 -15.82 -0.08 25.39
N GLY A 136 -15.58 1.22 25.24
CA GLY A 136 -16.10 2.02 24.14
C GLY A 136 -15.63 1.58 22.74
N PHE A 137 -14.58 0.75 22.65
CA PHE A 137 -14.19 0.10 21.38
C PHE A 137 -15.32 -0.76 20.80
N PHE A 138 -16.15 -1.36 21.67
CA PHE A 138 -17.23 -2.26 21.26
C PHE A 138 -18.54 -1.53 20.92
N ASP A 139 -18.60 -0.21 21.10
CA ASP A 139 -19.73 0.62 20.67
C ASP A 139 -19.70 0.89 19.15
N PHE A 140 -18.54 0.69 18.52
CA PHE A 140 -18.40 0.78 17.07
C PHE A 140 -18.83 -0.50 16.38
N ASP A 141 -19.32 -0.37 15.14
CA ASP A 141 -19.71 -1.50 14.30
C ASP A 141 -18.54 -2.48 14.05
N LEU A 142 -18.87 -3.76 13.91
CA LEU A 142 -17.86 -4.82 13.76
C LEU A 142 -16.91 -4.57 12.58
N ASP A 143 -17.42 -4.15 11.44
CA ASP A 143 -16.63 -3.89 10.23
C ASP A 143 -15.66 -2.70 10.41
N VAL A 144 -16.03 -1.68 11.18
CA VAL A 144 -15.18 -0.56 11.56
C VAL A 144 -14.05 -1.03 12.48
N ARG A 145 -14.38 -1.84 13.49
CA ARG A 145 -13.41 -2.40 14.44
C ARG A 145 -12.38 -3.31 13.75
N GLU A 146 -12.86 -4.22 12.91
CA GLU A 146 -11.99 -5.14 12.16
C GLU A 146 -11.12 -4.39 11.16
N PHE A 147 -11.64 -3.34 10.53
CA PHE A 147 -10.83 -2.47 9.68
C PHE A 147 -9.68 -1.82 10.45
N VAL A 148 -9.96 -1.16 11.59
CA VAL A 148 -8.94 -0.49 12.40
C VAL A 148 -7.93 -1.49 12.98
N ARG A 149 -8.38 -2.69 13.34
CA ARG A 149 -7.51 -3.78 13.78
C ARG A 149 -6.58 -4.27 12.67
N ALA A 150 -7.09 -4.45 11.47
CA ALA A 150 -6.28 -4.83 10.32
C ALA A 150 -5.29 -3.71 9.95
N ASP A 151 -5.76 -2.45 9.95
CA ASP A 151 -4.92 -1.29 9.68
C ASP A 151 -3.78 -1.17 10.69
N SER A 152 -4.05 -1.34 11.98
CA SER A 152 -3.03 -1.29 13.03
C SER A 152 -1.92 -2.33 12.83
N LYS A 153 -2.27 -3.57 12.43
CA LYS A 153 -1.31 -4.66 12.17
C LYS A 153 -0.38 -4.37 11.00
N TYR A 154 -0.91 -3.74 9.96
CA TYR A 154 -0.16 -3.52 8.72
C TYR A 154 0.39 -2.10 8.60
N ASN A 155 0.04 -1.19 9.51
CA ASN A 155 0.37 0.23 9.41
C ASN A 155 1.86 0.49 9.16
N TYR A 156 2.76 -0.17 9.88
CA TYR A 156 4.20 -0.01 9.68
C TYR A 156 4.63 -0.36 8.23
N TYR A 157 4.15 -1.48 7.73
CA TYR A 157 4.47 -1.94 6.38
C TYR A 157 3.83 -1.05 5.30
N ILE A 158 2.59 -0.61 5.52
CA ILE A 158 1.85 0.28 4.62
C ILE A 158 2.53 1.65 4.52
N GLN A 159 2.96 2.22 5.65
CA GLN A 159 3.67 3.51 5.65
C GLN A 159 4.99 3.42 4.90
N ARG A 160 5.76 2.37 5.12
CA ARG A 160 6.99 2.13 4.37
C ARG A 160 6.72 1.97 2.87
N GLN A 161 5.75 1.15 2.50
CA GLN A 161 5.34 0.93 1.11
C GLN A 161 4.86 2.22 0.44
N LYS A 162 4.06 3.03 1.13
CA LYS A 162 3.60 4.34 0.64
C LYS A 162 4.76 5.28 0.36
N SER A 163 5.73 5.37 1.27
CA SER A 163 6.95 6.16 1.06
C SER A 163 7.72 5.69 -0.19
N ASP A 164 7.83 4.39 -0.43
CA ASP A 164 8.52 3.84 -1.60
C ASP A 164 7.76 4.15 -2.90
N VAL A 165 6.42 4.07 -2.89
CA VAL A 165 5.57 4.49 -4.03
C VAL A 165 5.75 5.97 -4.35
N ASP A 166 5.70 6.83 -3.34
CA ASP A 166 5.85 8.27 -3.53
C ASP A 166 7.23 8.63 -4.10
N LYS A 167 8.28 7.95 -3.64
CA LYS A 167 9.63 8.08 -4.20
C LYS A 167 9.70 7.62 -5.65
N MET A 168 9.06 6.48 -5.98
CA MET A 168 8.98 6.00 -7.36
C MET A 168 8.25 7.00 -8.26
N ARG A 169 7.07 7.48 -7.84
CA ARG A 169 6.27 8.46 -8.62
C ARG A 169 7.04 9.75 -8.89
N LYS A 170 7.80 10.24 -7.91
CA LYS A 170 8.66 11.44 -8.08
C LYS A 170 9.78 11.24 -9.09
N ASN A 171 10.28 10.02 -9.23
CA ASN A 171 11.43 9.70 -10.06
C ASN A 171 11.08 9.01 -11.38
N ILE A 172 9.80 8.81 -11.68
CA ILE A 172 9.35 8.04 -12.85
C ILE A 172 9.89 8.59 -14.18
N ASN A 173 10.03 9.91 -14.29
CA ASN A 173 10.56 10.60 -15.46
C ASN A 173 12.08 10.84 -15.39
N THR A 174 12.77 10.29 -14.38
CA THR A 174 14.22 10.46 -14.28
C THR A 174 14.91 9.73 -15.43
N SER A 175 15.70 10.48 -16.20
CA SER A 175 16.51 9.92 -17.28
C SER A 175 17.65 9.08 -16.73
N ILE A 176 17.89 7.95 -17.37
CA ILE A 176 19.00 7.04 -17.09
C ILE A 176 20.19 7.48 -17.96
N PRO A 177 21.37 7.72 -17.38
CA PRO A 177 22.57 8.02 -18.17
C PRO A 177 22.89 6.91 -19.17
N LYS A 178 23.21 7.27 -20.42
CA LYS A 178 23.46 6.30 -21.50
C LYS A 178 24.65 5.39 -21.24
N ASP A 179 25.60 5.86 -20.47
CA ASP A 179 26.85 5.19 -20.11
C ASP A 179 26.78 4.47 -18.75
N LEU A 180 25.59 4.38 -18.14
CA LEU A 180 25.41 3.65 -16.90
C LEU A 180 25.55 2.13 -17.11
N ASP A 181 26.57 1.54 -16.52
CA ASP A 181 26.79 0.09 -16.56
C ASP A 181 25.89 -0.62 -15.53
N PHE A 182 24.78 -1.19 -16.01
CA PHE A 182 23.83 -1.94 -15.16
C PHE A 182 24.45 -3.17 -14.48
N LYS A 183 25.53 -3.74 -15.03
CA LYS A 183 26.21 -4.91 -14.45
C LYS A 183 26.90 -4.57 -13.13
N LYS A 184 27.32 -3.32 -12.96
CA LYS A 184 28.01 -2.81 -11.76
C LYS A 184 27.08 -2.29 -10.67
N ILE A 185 25.76 -2.50 -10.78
CA ILE A 185 24.81 -2.08 -9.75
C ILE A 185 24.69 -3.20 -8.72
N ASP A 186 25.24 -2.98 -7.53
CA ASP A 186 25.14 -3.91 -6.42
C ASP A 186 23.69 -4.03 -5.92
N GLY A 187 23.30 -5.23 -5.52
CA GLY A 187 21.94 -5.52 -5.02
C GLY A 187 20.90 -5.82 -6.08
N LEU A 188 21.19 -5.62 -7.38
CA LEU A 188 20.33 -6.14 -8.46
C LEU A 188 20.63 -7.61 -8.73
N SER A 189 19.55 -8.40 -8.99
CA SER A 189 19.71 -9.79 -9.40
C SER A 189 20.45 -9.90 -10.75
N SER A 190 21.16 -10.99 -10.97
CA SER A 190 21.86 -11.25 -12.24
C SER A 190 20.91 -11.21 -13.44
N GLU A 191 19.67 -11.70 -13.27
CA GLU A 191 18.63 -11.65 -14.29
C GLU A 191 18.25 -10.21 -14.66
N LEU A 192 18.00 -9.36 -13.65
CA LEU A 192 17.68 -7.95 -13.89
C LEU A 192 18.82 -7.18 -14.55
N LYS A 193 20.07 -7.45 -14.17
CA LYS A 193 21.25 -6.86 -14.82
C LYS A 193 21.30 -7.18 -16.31
N VAL A 194 21.02 -8.43 -16.67
CA VAL A 194 20.99 -8.87 -18.08
C VAL A 194 19.84 -8.20 -18.83
N LYS A 195 18.61 -8.21 -18.26
CA LYS A 195 17.42 -7.60 -18.87
C LYS A 195 17.60 -6.09 -19.07
N LEU A 196 18.08 -5.36 -18.06
CA LEU A 196 18.37 -3.92 -18.14
C LEU A 196 19.40 -3.62 -19.22
N SER A 197 20.50 -4.40 -19.29
CA SER A 197 21.53 -4.24 -20.32
C SER A 197 21.02 -4.50 -21.72
N LYS A 198 20.07 -5.44 -21.88
CA LYS A 198 19.44 -5.78 -23.18
C LYS A 198 18.45 -4.73 -23.65
N VAL A 199 17.57 -4.26 -22.72
CA VAL A 199 16.51 -3.29 -23.03
C VAL A 199 17.07 -1.87 -23.13
N ASN A 200 18.11 -1.57 -22.35
CA ASN A 200 18.76 -0.24 -22.26
C ASN A 200 17.76 0.91 -22.10
N PRO A 201 16.93 0.91 -21.02
CA PRO A 201 15.87 1.88 -20.85
C PRO A 201 16.41 3.30 -20.71
N GLN A 202 15.73 4.29 -21.32
CA GLN A 202 16.12 5.69 -21.27
C GLN A 202 15.61 6.42 -20.02
N HIS A 203 14.53 5.90 -19.40
CA HIS A 203 13.88 6.49 -18.24
C HIS A 203 13.52 5.41 -17.21
N ILE A 204 13.41 5.83 -15.95
CA ILE A 204 12.98 4.95 -14.85
C ILE A 204 11.62 4.32 -15.14
N HIS A 205 10.72 5.03 -15.83
CA HIS A 205 9.43 4.48 -16.25
C HIS A 205 9.59 3.25 -17.18
N GLU A 206 10.48 3.30 -18.14
CA GLU A 206 10.76 2.15 -19.02
C GLU A 206 11.41 1.01 -18.24
N ALA A 207 12.36 1.32 -17.35
CA ALA A 207 12.97 0.33 -16.48
C ALA A 207 11.94 -0.38 -15.58
N SER A 208 10.91 0.35 -15.12
CA SER A 208 9.85 -0.21 -14.27
C SER A 208 8.98 -1.26 -14.95
N LYS A 209 8.93 -1.23 -16.29
CA LYS A 209 8.15 -2.19 -17.10
C LYS A 209 8.91 -3.48 -17.43
N ILE A 210 10.20 -3.54 -17.11
CA ILE A 210 11.01 -4.74 -17.35
C ILE A 210 10.52 -5.87 -16.45
N ASP A 211 10.27 -7.04 -17.04
CA ASP A 211 9.82 -8.22 -16.32
C ASP A 211 10.80 -8.63 -15.21
N GLY A 212 10.27 -8.86 -14.00
CA GLY A 212 11.06 -9.12 -12.79
C GLY A 212 11.56 -7.87 -12.07
N MET A 213 11.31 -6.66 -12.60
CA MET A 213 11.65 -5.43 -11.89
C MET A 213 10.76 -5.26 -10.65
N THR A 214 11.40 -5.05 -9.51
CA THR A 214 10.72 -4.84 -8.22
C THR A 214 10.84 -3.38 -7.79
N PRO A 215 9.96 -2.88 -6.89
CA PRO A 215 10.11 -1.55 -6.29
C PRO A 215 11.50 -1.35 -5.67
N SER A 216 12.04 -2.37 -4.99
CA SER A 216 13.39 -2.32 -4.42
C SER A 216 14.47 -2.21 -5.50
N GLY A 217 14.34 -2.94 -6.61
CA GLY A 217 15.27 -2.86 -7.75
C GLY A 217 15.26 -1.46 -8.39
N LEU A 218 14.07 -0.86 -8.56
CA LEU A 218 13.96 0.52 -9.05
C LEU A 218 14.58 1.54 -8.10
N MET A 219 14.41 1.37 -6.80
CA MET A 219 15.04 2.25 -5.81
C MET A 219 16.57 2.16 -5.85
N LEU A 220 17.14 0.97 -6.02
CA LEU A 220 18.58 0.77 -6.22
C LEU A 220 19.06 1.49 -7.49
N LEU A 221 18.31 1.35 -8.59
CA LEU A 221 18.64 2.03 -9.85
C LEU A 221 18.59 3.54 -9.69
N ILE A 222 17.54 4.10 -9.08
CA ILE A 222 17.40 5.54 -8.78
C ILE A 222 18.56 6.03 -7.90
N SER A 223 18.90 5.28 -6.85
CA SER A 223 20.02 5.61 -5.96
C SER A 223 21.34 5.68 -6.72
N LYS A 224 21.58 4.71 -7.61
CA LYS A 224 22.81 4.69 -8.44
C LYS A 224 22.86 5.85 -9.43
N ILE A 225 21.74 6.17 -10.09
CA ILE A 225 21.65 7.33 -10.99
C ILE A 225 21.95 8.64 -10.25
N ASN A 226 21.40 8.80 -9.05
CA ASN A 226 21.63 9.99 -8.24
C ASN A 226 23.09 10.10 -7.77
N SER A 227 23.74 8.99 -7.46
CA SER A 227 25.16 8.94 -7.13
C SER A 227 26.03 9.26 -8.35
N TYR A 228 25.66 8.73 -9.52
CA TYR A 228 26.36 8.98 -10.79
C TYR A 228 26.31 10.46 -11.17
N LYS A 229 25.15 11.12 -11.03
CA LYS A 229 24.98 12.57 -11.30
C LYS A 229 25.74 13.48 -10.34
N LYS A 230 26.17 12.99 -9.18
CA LYS A 230 26.99 13.75 -8.22
C LYS A 230 28.50 13.64 -8.49
N THR A 231 28.91 12.64 -9.26
CA THR A 231 30.32 12.33 -9.56
C THR A 231 30.72 12.73 -10.99
N ALA A 232 29.75 13.00 -11.86
CA ALA A 232 29.91 13.55 -13.20
C ALA A 232 29.71 15.06 -13.19
#